data_33f06cb6fd6b03ed03ccb3a621a39fc5
#
_entry.id   33f06cb6fd6b03ed03ccb3a621a39fc5
#
_cell.length_a   1.000
_cell.length_b   1.000
_cell.length_c   1.000
_cell.angle_alpha   90.00
_cell.angle_beta   90.00
_cell.angle_gamma   90.00
#
_symmetry.space_group_name_H-M   'P 1'
#
loop_
_entity.id
_entity.type
_entity.pdbx_description
1 polymer ?
#
loop_
_entity_poly.entity_id
_entity_poly.type
_entity_poly.pdbx_seq_one_letter_code
_entity_poly.pdbx_strand_id
1 'polypeptide(L)'
;MEFEKSLSPSEAKYKYLGLTKKIRAEFPPKDEIFQVKFKAKSYKMKVNNKNSIMISQLYDAHQFRESDLLKIVKNDIASFSFSVERQA
;
A
#
# COMPACT_ATOMS: atom_id res chain seq x y z
N MET A 1 -3.75 -14.36 -0.23
CA MET A 1 -2.44 -14.09 -0.80
C MET A 1 -1.81 -12.91 -0.08
N GLU A 2 -0.55 -13.03 0.28
CA GLU A 2 0.12 -12.06 1.13
C GLU A 2 1.42 -11.58 0.49
N PHE A 3 1.68 -10.27 0.60
CA PHE A 3 2.88 -9.65 0.07
C PHE A 3 3.54 -8.80 1.14
N GLU A 4 4.84 -8.59 1.02
CA GLU A 4 5.58 -7.70 1.90
C GLU A 4 6.45 -6.78 1.05
N LYS A 5 6.56 -5.52 1.47
CA LYS A 5 7.41 -4.55 0.79
C LYS A 5 7.99 -3.57 1.81
N SER A 6 9.30 -3.43 1.79
CA SER A 6 9.98 -2.41 2.58
C SER A 6 9.91 -1.07 1.85
N LEU A 7 9.62 -0.01 2.57
CA LEU A 7 9.56 1.32 1.97
C LEU A 7 10.96 1.86 1.73
N SER A 8 11.18 2.33 0.51
CA SER A 8 12.43 3.02 0.16
C SER A 8 12.40 4.45 0.71
N PRO A 9 13.56 5.13 0.75
CA PRO A 9 13.58 6.54 1.15
C PRO A 9 12.62 7.41 0.35
N SER A 10 12.56 7.19 -0.97
CA SER A 10 11.67 7.97 -1.83
C SER A 10 10.20 7.68 -1.53
N GLU A 11 9.85 6.43 -1.29
CA GLU A 11 8.48 6.06 -0.96
C GLU A 11 8.03 6.71 0.35
N ALA A 12 8.88 6.68 1.36
CA ALA A 12 8.56 7.32 2.63
C ALA A 12 8.47 8.84 2.51
N LYS A 13 9.35 9.45 1.72
CA LYS A 13 9.39 10.89 1.55
C LYS A 13 8.18 11.42 0.77
N TYR A 14 7.84 10.75 -0.31
CA TYR A 14 6.76 11.21 -1.20
C TYR A 14 5.43 10.53 -0.94
N LYS A 15 5.36 9.70 0.07
CA LYS A 15 4.12 9.07 0.55
C LYS A 15 3.42 8.23 -0.53
N TYR A 16 4.18 7.36 -1.19
CA TYR A 16 3.63 6.43 -2.15
C TYR A 16 4.17 5.02 -1.92
N LEU A 17 3.47 4.04 -2.46
CA LEU A 17 3.89 2.66 -2.46
C LEU A 17 4.08 2.22 -3.91
N GLY A 18 5.35 2.00 -4.30
CA GLY A 18 5.66 1.51 -5.63
C GLY A 18 5.40 0.02 -5.72
N LEU A 19 4.70 -0.40 -6.75
CA LEU A 19 4.33 -1.80 -6.92
C LEU A 19 5.32 -2.50 -7.85
N THR A 20 5.87 -3.63 -7.39
CA THR A 20 6.66 -4.48 -8.27
C THR A 20 5.72 -5.10 -9.31
N LYS A 21 6.27 -5.58 -10.42
CA LYS A 21 5.47 -6.19 -11.47
C LYS A 21 4.60 -7.33 -10.94
N LYS A 22 5.16 -8.15 -10.06
CA LYS A 22 4.46 -9.29 -9.46
C LYS A 22 3.31 -8.84 -8.58
N ILE A 23 3.52 -7.85 -7.72
CA ILE A 23 2.50 -7.34 -6.82
C ILE A 23 1.44 -6.58 -7.60
N ARG A 24 1.85 -5.81 -8.61
CA ARG A 24 0.93 -5.03 -9.44
C ARG A 24 -0.15 -5.90 -10.08
N ALA A 25 0.20 -7.11 -10.48
CA ALA A 25 -0.74 -8.03 -11.12
C ALA A 25 -1.91 -8.43 -10.20
N GLU A 26 -1.76 -8.28 -8.88
CA GLU A 26 -2.79 -8.63 -7.91
C GLU A 26 -3.76 -7.49 -7.63
N PHE A 27 -3.48 -6.30 -8.11
CA PHE A 27 -4.34 -5.14 -7.90
C PHE A 27 -5.23 -4.87 -9.11
N PRO A 28 -6.36 -4.16 -8.92
CA PRO A 28 -7.21 -3.79 -10.04
C PRO A 28 -6.48 -2.91 -11.06
N PRO A 29 -7.03 -2.78 -12.27
CA PRO A 29 -6.45 -1.89 -13.28
C PRO A 29 -6.32 -0.46 -12.79
N LYS A 30 -5.48 0.30 -13.48
CA LYS A 30 -5.25 1.72 -13.18
C LYS A 30 -6.58 2.48 -13.06
N ASP A 31 -6.66 3.33 -12.05
CA ASP A 31 -7.80 4.21 -11.76
C ASP A 31 -9.08 3.49 -11.31
N GLU A 32 -9.04 2.17 -11.15
CA GLU A 32 -10.15 1.45 -10.56
C GLU A 32 -10.01 1.46 -9.05
N ILE A 33 -11.07 1.90 -8.35
CA ILE A 33 -11.04 2.06 -6.89
C ILE A 33 -11.13 0.70 -6.21
N PHE A 34 -10.29 0.48 -5.22
CA PHE A 34 -10.35 -0.69 -4.35
C PHE A 34 -10.30 -0.25 -2.89
N GLN A 35 -10.70 -1.13 -2.00
CA GLN A 35 -10.76 -0.84 -0.58
C GLN A 35 -9.53 -1.37 0.14
N VAL A 36 -8.99 -0.55 1.04
CA VAL A 36 -7.86 -0.93 1.88
C VAL A 36 -8.25 -0.75 3.33
N LYS A 37 -8.08 -1.80 4.12
CA LYS A 37 -8.23 -1.72 5.57
C LYS A 37 -6.87 -1.51 6.21
N PHE A 38 -6.77 -0.49 7.05
CA PHE A 38 -5.53 -0.18 7.76
C PHE A 38 -5.88 0.37 9.15
N LYS A 39 -5.39 -0.30 10.20
CA LYS A 39 -5.63 0.10 11.60
C LYS A 39 -7.11 0.35 11.91
N ALA A 40 -7.95 -0.61 11.55
CA ALA A 40 -9.39 -0.61 11.79
C ALA A 40 -10.18 0.45 11.01
N LYS A 41 -9.56 1.14 10.06
CA LYS A 41 -10.23 2.07 9.15
C LYS A 41 -10.18 1.55 7.72
N SER A 42 -11.18 1.92 6.92
CA SER A 42 -11.22 1.58 5.52
C SER A 42 -10.95 2.82 4.67
N TYR A 43 -10.14 2.64 3.65
CA TYR A 43 -9.76 3.71 2.72
C TYR A 43 -10.05 3.27 1.30
N LYS A 44 -10.39 4.22 0.45
CA LYS A 44 -10.55 3.96 -0.98
C LYS A 44 -9.29 4.42 -1.69
N MET A 45 -8.69 3.54 -2.46
CA MET A 45 -7.44 3.82 -3.15
C MET A 45 -7.49 3.33 -4.59
N LYS A 46 -6.52 3.73 -5.36
CA LYS A 46 -6.39 3.29 -6.75
C LYS A 46 -4.91 3.27 -7.15
N VAL A 47 -4.58 2.48 -8.16
CA VAL A 47 -3.24 2.46 -8.72
C VAL A 47 -3.16 3.57 -9.76
N ASN A 48 -2.12 4.40 -9.67
CA ASN A 48 -1.94 5.51 -10.61
C ASN A 48 -1.18 5.05 -11.87
N ASN A 49 -0.95 5.98 -12.80
CA ASN A 49 -0.27 5.66 -14.06
C ASN A 49 1.23 5.37 -13.93
N LYS A 50 1.76 5.45 -12.72
CA LYS A 50 3.16 5.10 -12.43
C LYS A 50 3.26 3.76 -11.73
N ASN A 51 2.19 2.97 -11.74
CA ASN A 51 2.10 1.69 -11.03
C ASN A 51 2.40 1.84 -9.54
N SER A 52 1.89 2.91 -8.96
CA SER A 52 2.07 3.21 -7.54
C SER A 52 0.74 3.53 -6.90
N ILE A 53 0.67 3.37 -5.58
CA ILE A 53 -0.49 3.73 -4.79
C ILE A 53 -0.09 4.88 -3.88
N MET A 54 -0.82 5.99 -3.92
CA MET A 54 -0.56 7.09 -3.01
C MET A 54 -1.10 6.73 -1.64
N ILE A 55 -0.22 6.65 -0.64
CA ILE A 55 -0.57 6.23 0.71
C ILE A 55 -0.62 7.40 1.71
N SER A 56 -0.72 8.61 1.22
CA SER A 56 -0.77 9.79 2.10
C SER A 56 -1.92 9.74 3.10
N GLN A 57 -3.05 9.14 2.71
CA GLN A 57 -4.19 8.98 3.62
C GLN A 57 -3.83 8.14 4.86
N LEU A 58 -2.95 7.17 4.70
CA LEU A 58 -2.57 6.29 5.80
C LEU A 58 -1.69 6.98 6.82
N TYR A 59 -1.07 8.10 6.45
CA TYR A 59 -0.20 8.85 7.36
C TYR A 59 -0.96 9.50 8.51
N ASP A 60 -2.28 9.61 8.42
CA ASP A 60 -3.09 10.07 9.54
C ASP A 60 -3.07 9.05 10.69
N ALA A 61 -2.93 7.77 10.36
CA ALA A 61 -2.93 6.69 11.34
C ALA A 61 -1.52 6.25 11.72
N HIS A 62 -0.52 6.46 10.86
CA HIS A 62 0.83 5.99 11.10
C HIS A 62 1.82 6.81 10.28
N GLN A 63 2.89 7.27 10.91
CA GLN A 63 3.98 7.96 10.23
C GLN A 63 4.96 6.94 9.68
N PHE A 64 4.86 6.66 8.39
CA PHE A 64 5.75 5.69 7.75
C PHE A 64 7.16 6.25 7.62
N ARG A 65 8.13 5.37 7.77
CA ARG A 65 9.54 5.71 7.67
C ARG A 65 10.23 4.79 6.66
N GLU A 66 11.39 5.22 6.21
CA GLU A 66 12.28 4.36 5.43
C GLU A 66 12.47 3.03 6.15
N SER A 67 12.43 1.94 5.40
CA SER A 67 12.60 0.56 5.89
C SER A 67 11.42 -0.01 6.67
N ASP A 68 10.34 0.75 6.88
CA ASP A 68 9.13 0.14 7.44
C ASP A 68 8.65 -0.95 6.47
N LEU A 69 8.30 -2.10 7.02
CA LEU A 69 7.82 -3.22 6.23
C LEU A 69 6.30 -3.16 6.13
N LEU A 70 5.81 -2.94 4.93
CA LEU A 70 4.37 -2.91 4.67
C LEU A 70 3.92 -4.30 4.23
N LYS A 71 2.97 -4.87 4.97
CA LYS A 71 2.39 -6.16 4.65
C LYS A 71 1.03 -5.95 4.01
N ILE A 72 0.80 -6.65 2.91
CA ILE A 72 -0.42 -6.52 2.12
C ILE A 72 -1.07 -7.88 2.02
N VAL A 73 -2.32 -7.99 2.48
CA VAL A 73 -3.10 -9.21 2.36
C VAL A 73 -4.27 -8.93 1.43
N LYS A 74 -4.39 -9.73 0.36
CA LYS A 74 -5.50 -9.62 -0.56
C LYS A 74 -6.66 -10.43 -0.02
N ASN A 75 -7.76 -9.76 0.32
CA ASN A 75 -8.95 -10.39 0.86
C ASN A 75 -9.94 -10.78 -0.23
N ASP A 76 -10.02 -9.99 -1.27
CA ASP A 76 -10.93 -10.17 -2.39
C ASP A 76 -10.36 -9.44 -3.60
N ILE A 77 -11.02 -9.51 -4.74
CA ILE A 77 -10.55 -8.92 -5.98
C ILE A 77 -10.32 -7.40 -5.87
N ALA A 78 -11.07 -6.72 -5.02
CA ALA A 78 -10.94 -5.27 -4.82
C ALA A 78 -10.89 -4.91 -3.33
N SER A 79 -10.43 -5.82 -2.48
CA SER A 79 -10.35 -5.58 -1.05
C SER A 79 -9.04 -6.10 -0.49
N PHE A 80 -8.30 -5.23 0.19
CA PHE A 80 -6.98 -5.54 0.73
C PHE A 80 -6.88 -5.09 2.19
N SER A 81 -6.01 -5.74 2.94
CA SER A 81 -5.67 -5.33 4.30
C SER A 81 -4.20 -4.99 4.33
N PHE A 82 -3.87 -3.80 4.81
CA PHE A 82 -2.49 -3.35 4.97
C PHE A 82 -2.14 -3.35 6.44
N SER A 83 -0.90 -3.70 6.73
CA SER A 83 -0.34 -3.56 8.08
C SER A 83 1.12 -3.16 7.93
N VAL A 84 1.69 -2.57 8.96
CA VAL A 84 3.06 -2.10 8.93
C VAL A 84 3.82 -2.65 10.12
N GLU A 85 5.06 -3.06 9.86
CA GLU A 85 5.96 -3.54 10.89
C GLU A 85 7.22 -2.70 10.83
N ARG A 86 7.54 -2.03 11.93
CA ARG A 86 8.72 -1.17 11.97
C ARG A 86 9.97 -2.00 12.18
N GLN A 87 10.92 -1.84 11.29
CA GLN A 87 12.19 -2.49 11.40
C GLN A 87 13.12 -1.65 12.30
N ALA A 88 13.68 -2.30 13.30
CA ALA A 88 14.58 -1.62 14.24
C ALA A 88 15.97 -1.40 13.61
#